data_51e48fd977c2c15da1162378d1841704
#
_entry.id   51e48fd977c2c15da1162378d1841704
#
_cell.length_a   1.000
_cell.length_b   1.000
_cell.length_c   1.000
_cell.angle_alpha   90.00
_cell.angle_beta   90.00
_cell.angle_gamma   90.00
#
_symmetry.space_group_name_H-M   'P 1'
#
loop_
_entity.id
_entity.type
_entity.pdbx_description
1 polymer ?
#
loop_
_entity_poly.entity_id
_entity_poly.type
_entity_poly.pdbx_seq_one_letter_code
_entity_poly.pdbx_strand_id
1 'polypeptide(L)'
;MGASNTWMRSPASPTGLSGGKRRARRVLIVDDHPIVRQGLRRVMENEEDLTVCGEAETARDARTLIKELSPDVVIADISLKQGDGIELVRDVRAHHPQLPILVLSMHDETIYAERMLSAGANGYIMKQAASEQFLVSLRRVLDGGIYVSEAVGNNMIQKFAAGGSYISANPIDRLSNRELQILHMIGKGMSTRETAHSLNLSIKTVESHRQRIKRKLNLSTGTQLVQYAVNWFTGRDDRGRANSEPVAAETQPGEA
;
A
#
# COMPACT_ATOMS: atom_id res chain seq x y z
N MET A 1 31.17 -67.30 -13.86
CA MET A 1 30.55 -66.32 -14.77
C MET A 1 30.20 -65.10 -13.89
N GLY A 2 31.05 -64.11 -13.95
CA GLY A 2 30.99 -62.96 -13.11
C GLY A 2 30.07 -61.86 -13.68
N ALA A 3 29.33 -61.20 -12.86
CA ALA A 3 28.62 -59.95 -13.18
C ALA A 3 29.16 -58.88 -12.23
N SER A 4 29.94 -57.97 -12.80
CA SER A 4 30.57 -56.86 -12.12
C SER A 4 29.54 -55.77 -11.77
N ASN A 5 29.34 -55.52 -10.47
CA ASN A 5 28.58 -54.37 -9.97
C ASN A 5 29.47 -53.12 -10.05
N THR A 6 29.13 -52.24 -11.01
CA THR A 6 29.79 -50.92 -11.18
C THR A 6 28.72 -49.82 -11.08
N TRP A 7 28.18 -49.60 -9.90
CA TRP A 7 27.34 -48.43 -9.62
C TRP A 7 27.53 -47.93 -8.17
N MET A 8 28.66 -47.30 -7.87
CA MET A 8 28.83 -46.41 -6.72
C MET A 8 30.04 -45.52 -6.95
N ARG A 9 29.82 -44.46 -7.73
CA ARG A 9 30.64 -43.24 -7.59
C ARG A 9 29.71 -42.16 -7.06
N SER A 10 29.84 -41.87 -5.76
CA SER A 10 29.33 -40.68 -5.15
C SER A 10 29.93 -39.47 -5.85
N PRO A 11 29.13 -38.47 -6.27
CA PRO A 11 29.68 -37.21 -6.71
C PRO A 11 30.31 -36.50 -5.51
N ALA A 12 31.55 -36.09 -5.67
CA ALA A 12 32.30 -35.28 -4.74
C ALA A 12 31.48 -34.02 -4.38
N SER A 13 31.38 -33.76 -3.08
CA SER A 13 30.85 -32.49 -2.54
C SER A 13 31.67 -31.33 -3.11
N PRO A 14 31.04 -30.27 -3.63
CA PRO A 14 31.78 -29.06 -3.96
C PRO A 14 32.10 -28.32 -2.65
N THR A 15 33.25 -28.62 -2.09
CA THR A 15 33.95 -27.78 -1.13
C THR A 15 34.38 -26.51 -1.84
N GLY A 16 33.81 -25.38 -1.46
CA GLY A 16 34.28 -24.10 -1.95
C GLY A 16 33.26 -22.98 -1.88
N LEU A 17 32.53 -22.81 -0.76
CA LEU A 17 31.88 -21.55 -0.48
C LEU A 17 32.95 -20.62 0.15
N SER A 18 33.70 -19.93 -0.72
CA SER A 18 34.39 -18.70 -0.38
C SER A 18 33.36 -17.73 0.21
N GLY A 19 33.44 -17.51 1.51
CA GLY A 19 32.65 -16.52 2.24
C GLY A 19 33.06 -15.09 1.85
N GLY A 20 32.77 -14.68 0.63
CA GLY A 20 32.79 -13.27 0.28
C GLY A 20 31.73 -12.58 1.11
N LYS A 21 32.09 -11.60 1.97
CA LYS A 21 31.14 -10.72 2.66
C LYS A 21 30.17 -10.19 1.61
N ARG A 22 28.93 -10.62 1.65
CA ARG A 22 27.88 -10.05 0.80
C ARG A 22 27.86 -8.55 1.07
N ARG A 23 27.90 -7.74 0.01
CA ARG A 23 27.77 -6.29 0.12
C ARG A 23 26.45 -5.99 0.84
N ALA A 24 26.52 -5.15 1.87
CA ALA A 24 25.33 -4.68 2.56
C ALA A 24 24.34 -4.03 1.58
N ARG A 25 23.06 -4.38 1.69
CA ARG A 25 21.97 -3.85 0.87
C ARG A 25 21.69 -2.40 1.23
N ARG A 26 21.61 -1.56 0.23
CA ARG A 26 21.45 -0.12 0.36
C ARG A 26 19.98 0.27 0.46
N VAL A 27 19.58 0.83 1.58
CA VAL A 27 18.21 1.20 1.89
C VAL A 27 18.05 2.72 1.83
N LEU A 28 17.08 3.21 1.04
CA LEU A 28 16.62 4.60 1.06
C LEU A 28 15.35 4.69 1.90
N ILE A 29 15.34 5.59 2.89
CA ILE A 29 14.17 5.84 3.74
C ILE A 29 13.49 7.12 3.27
N VAL A 30 12.17 7.06 3.04
CA VAL A 30 11.33 8.20 2.64
C VAL A 30 10.19 8.34 3.64
N ASP A 31 10.32 9.26 4.57
CA ASP A 31 9.33 9.53 5.63
C ASP A 31 9.51 10.99 6.11
N ASP A 32 8.44 11.73 6.29
CA ASP A 32 8.50 13.12 6.75
C ASP A 32 8.60 13.27 8.28
N HIS A 33 8.57 12.15 9.03
CA HIS A 33 8.72 12.11 10.48
C HIS A 33 10.17 11.78 10.88
N PRO A 34 10.95 12.73 11.41
CA PRO A 34 12.36 12.48 11.78
C PRO A 34 12.54 11.32 12.77
N ILE A 35 11.60 11.17 13.72
CA ILE A 35 11.69 10.11 14.74
C ILE A 35 11.54 8.71 14.14
N VAL A 36 10.74 8.57 13.08
CA VAL A 36 10.56 7.31 12.36
C VAL A 36 11.84 6.98 11.59
N ARG A 37 12.42 7.95 10.87
CA ARG A 37 13.69 7.73 10.15
C ARG A 37 14.81 7.32 11.11
N GLN A 38 14.95 8.02 12.25
CA GLN A 38 15.93 7.66 13.29
C GLN A 38 15.71 6.25 13.84
N GLY A 39 14.43 5.89 14.11
CA GLY A 39 14.08 4.55 14.59
C GLY A 39 14.45 3.46 13.57
N LEU A 40 14.09 3.64 12.29
CA LEU A 40 14.43 2.71 11.22
C LEU A 40 15.94 2.59 11.02
N ARG A 41 16.67 3.70 11.03
CA ARG A 41 18.14 3.71 10.98
C ARG A 41 18.73 2.86 12.12
N ARG A 42 18.27 3.11 13.36
CA ARG A 42 18.76 2.38 14.53
C ARG A 42 18.50 0.88 14.45
N VAL A 43 17.35 0.47 13.93
CA VAL A 43 17.03 -0.96 13.71
C VAL A 43 18.00 -1.57 12.69
N MET A 44 18.28 -0.87 11.59
CA MET A 44 19.15 -1.38 10.52
C MET A 44 20.64 -1.32 10.85
N GLU A 45 21.07 -0.41 11.73
CA GLU A 45 22.48 -0.34 12.19
C GLU A 45 22.91 -1.58 12.96
N ASN A 46 21.97 -2.38 13.50
CA ASN A 46 22.27 -3.64 14.16
C ASN A 46 22.38 -4.82 13.18
N GLU A 47 22.16 -4.60 11.88
CA GLU A 47 22.15 -5.65 10.86
C GLU A 47 23.37 -5.49 9.93
N GLU A 48 24.23 -6.51 9.85
CA GLU A 48 25.44 -6.46 9.01
C GLU A 48 25.14 -6.45 7.51
N ASP A 49 23.97 -6.92 7.11
CA ASP A 49 23.51 -7.06 5.73
C ASP A 49 22.77 -5.84 5.19
N LEU A 50 22.53 -4.81 6.02
CA LEU A 50 21.78 -3.60 5.65
C LEU A 50 22.59 -2.33 5.88
N THR A 51 22.37 -1.30 5.04
CA THR A 51 22.92 0.03 5.24
C THR A 51 21.95 1.10 4.73
N VAL A 52 21.69 2.12 5.53
CA VAL A 52 20.92 3.27 5.11
C VAL A 52 21.80 4.16 4.24
N CYS A 53 21.51 4.23 2.94
CA CYS A 53 22.29 5.02 2.00
C CYS A 53 21.79 6.46 1.86
N GLY A 54 20.57 6.75 2.29
CA GLY A 54 19.99 8.10 2.25
C GLY A 54 18.65 8.18 2.95
N GLU A 55 18.22 9.41 3.19
CA GLU A 55 16.91 9.75 3.77
C GLU A 55 16.27 10.90 2.98
N ALA A 56 14.97 10.83 2.76
CA ALA A 56 14.18 11.87 2.13
C ALA A 56 12.93 12.19 2.97
N GLU A 57 12.52 13.46 2.96
CA GLU A 57 11.30 13.93 3.62
C GLU A 57 10.15 14.14 2.64
N THR A 58 10.46 14.25 1.36
CA THR A 58 9.49 14.52 0.30
C THR A 58 9.62 13.53 -0.86
N ALA A 59 8.54 13.34 -1.61
CA ALA A 59 8.57 12.55 -2.83
C ALA A 59 9.55 13.11 -3.88
N ARG A 60 9.76 14.42 -3.91
CA ARG A 60 10.71 15.08 -4.82
C ARG A 60 12.15 14.69 -4.48
N ASP A 61 12.53 14.80 -3.20
CA ASP A 61 13.89 14.46 -2.76
C ASP A 61 14.17 12.97 -2.94
N ALA A 62 13.16 12.12 -2.67
CA ALA A 62 13.25 10.69 -2.90
C ALA A 62 13.62 10.35 -4.36
N ARG A 63 12.98 11.00 -5.35
CA ARG A 63 13.30 10.80 -6.77
C ARG A 63 14.74 11.17 -7.11
N THR A 64 15.23 12.25 -6.55
CA THR A 64 16.63 12.70 -6.74
C THR A 64 17.61 11.68 -6.15
N LEU A 65 17.37 11.29 -4.89
CA LEU A 65 18.25 10.35 -4.18
C LEU A 65 18.21 8.93 -4.79
N ILE A 66 17.09 8.47 -5.33
CA ILE A 66 17.02 7.19 -6.04
C ILE A 66 18.00 7.17 -7.23
N LYS A 67 18.03 8.26 -8.01
CA LYS A 67 18.94 8.37 -9.17
C LYS A 67 20.41 8.47 -8.75
N GLU A 68 20.70 9.28 -7.73
CA GLU A 68 22.07 9.54 -7.27
C GLU A 68 22.66 8.37 -6.51
N LEU A 69 21.86 7.72 -5.65
CA LEU A 69 22.35 6.71 -4.72
C LEU A 69 22.17 5.28 -5.24
N SER A 70 21.29 5.04 -6.21
CA SER A 70 20.97 3.70 -6.71
C SER A 70 20.73 2.71 -5.56
N PRO A 71 19.69 2.91 -4.72
CA PRO A 71 19.39 2.02 -3.60
C PRO A 71 18.96 0.63 -4.08
N ASP A 72 19.15 -0.39 -3.23
CA ASP A 72 18.66 -1.75 -3.47
C ASP A 72 17.17 -1.88 -3.08
N VAL A 73 16.64 -0.99 -2.24
CA VAL A 73 15.25 -0.94 -1.81
C VAL A 73 14.88 0.47 -1.34
N VAL A 74 13.61 0.83 -1.53
CA VAL A 74 13.03 2.06 -0.98
C VAL A 74 12.00 1.70 0.10
N ILE A 75 12.12 2.28 1.29
CA ILE A 75 11.07 2.28 2.31
C ILE A 75 10.34 3.61 2.18
N ALA A 76 9.02 3.58 1.93
CA ALA A 76 8.24 4.78 1.66
C ALA A 76 7.02 4.90 2.58
N ASP A 77 6.89 6.05 3.25
CA ASP A 77 5.62 6.41 3.88
C ASP A 77 4.59 6.84 2.84
N ILE A 78 3.33 6.46 3.08
CA ILE A 78 2.19 6.90 2.25
C ILE A 78 1.85 8.37 2.50
N SER A 79 2.06 8.86 3.73
CA SER A 79 1.52 10.14 4.23
C SER A 79 2.57 11.24 4.25
N LEU A 80 3.26 11.45 3.15
CA LEU A 80 4.22 12.54 3.05
C LEU A 80 3.54 13.91 3.11
N LYS A 81 4.12 14.88 3.82
CA LYS A 81 3.61 16.26 3.90
C LYS A 81 3.52 16.94 2.53
N GLN A 82 4.46 16.63 1.66
CA GLN A 82 4.51 17.16 0.30
C GLN A 82 4.52 16.02 -0.71
N GLY A 83 3.41 15.85 -1.42
CA GLY A 83 3.19 14.77 -2.39
C GLY A 83 2.28 13.68 -1.86
N ASP A 84 1.99 12.72 -2.71
CA ASP A 84 1.21 11.52 -2.39
C ASP A 84 2.12 10.30 -2.50
N GLY A 85 2.21 9.50 -1.44
CA GLY A 85 3.06 8.29 -1.42
C GLY A 85 2.70 7.30 -2.52
N ILE A 86 1.42 7.21 -2.93
CA ILE A 86 1.03 6.34 -4.05
C ILE A 86 1.56 6.87 -5.40
N GLU A 87 1.60 8.19 -5.56
CA GLU A 87 2.20 8.79 -6.76
C GLU A 87 3.70 8.54 -6.80
N LEU A 88 4.38 8.60 -5.65
CA LEU A 88 5.79 8.22 -5.56
C LEU A 88 6.00 6.76 -5.96
N VAL A 89 5.19 5.83 -5.43
CA VAL A 89 5.29 4.39 -5.77
C VAL A 89 5.09 4.18 -7.27
N ARG A 90 4.07 4.78 -7.87
CA ARG A 90 3.80 4.68 -9.32
C ARG A 90 4.94 5.23 -10.16
N ASP A 91 5.46 6.38 -9.77
CA ASP A 91 6.54 7.05 -10.48
C ASP A 91 7.85 6.25 -10.39
N VAL A 92 8.19 5.75 -9.20
CA VAL A 92 9.35 4.87 -9.02
C VAL A 92 9.19 3.60 -9.86
N ARG A 93 8.01 2.97 -9.87
CA ARG A 93 7.77 1.77 -10.66
C ARG A 93 7.88 2.02 -12.17
N ALA A 94 7.42 3.19 -12.65
CA ALA A 94 7.50 3.57 -14.05
C ALA A 94 8.94 3.77 -14.53
N HIS A 95 9.80 4.39 -13.70
CA HIS A 95 11.18 4.73 -14.07
C HIS A 95 12.21 3.69 -13.61
N HIS A 96 11.90 2.92 -12.58
CA HIS A 96 12.77 1.89 -11.97
C HIS A 96 11.98 0.59 -11.77
N PRO A 97 11.66 -0.16 -12.84
CA PRO A 97 10.73 -1.30 -12.80
C PRO A 97 11.14 -2.42 -11.83
N GLN A 98 12.44 -2.55 -11.57
CA GLN A 98 12.98 -3.61 -10.72
C GLN A 98 13.33 -3.15 -9.29
N LEU A 99 13.21 -1.85 -8.97
CA LEU A 99 13.54 -1.35 -7.65
C LEU A 99 12.47 -1.77 -6.63
N PRO A 100 12.79 -2.58 -5.62
CA PRO A 100 11.84 -2.98 -4.60
C PRO A 100 11.36 -1.78 -3.77
N ILE A 101 10.07 -1.78 -3.43
CA ILE A 101 9.44 -0.73 -2.61
C ILE A 101 8.67 -1.39 -1.47
N LEU A 102 9.08 -1.12 -0.22
CA LEU A 102 8.34 -1.48 0.99
C LEU A 102 7.60 -0.24 1.50
N VAL A 103 6.29 -0.31 1.54
CA VAL A 103 5.47 0.76 2.12
C VAL A 103 5.37 0.57 3.63
N LEU A 104 5.67 1.63 4.38
CA LEU A 104 5.56 1.68 5.84
C LEU A 104 4.55 2.76 6.22
N SER A 105 3.46 2.44 6.94
CA SER A 105 2.37 3.38 7.16
C SER A 105 1.67 3.22 8.50
N MET A 106 1.09 4.33 9.00
CA MET A 106 0.16 4.32 10.15
C MET A 106 -1.28 3.93 9.75
N HIS A 107 -1.55 3.79 8.44
CA HIS A 107 -2.90 3.51 7.95
C HIS A 107 -3.20 2.03 7.94
N ASP A 108 -4.50 1.72 8.12
CA ASP A 108 -5.03 0.36 8.15
C ASP A 108 -4.66 -0.39 6.84
N GLU A 109 -3.96 -1.49 7.00
CA GLU A 109 -3.47 -2.30 5.88
C GLU A 109 -4.59 -2.90 5.03
N THR A 110 -5.75 -3.21 5.63
CA THR A 110 -6.90 -3.78 4.92
C THR A 110 -7.46 -2.83 3.86
N ILE A 111 -7.20 -1.54 4.00
CA ILE A 111 -7.68 -0.48 3.10
C ILE A 111 -6.61 -0.09 2.08
N TYR A 112 -5.35 -0.03 2.52
CA TYR A 112 -4.30 0.58 1.71
C TYR A 112 -3.35 -0.41 1.06
N ALA A 113 -3.17 -1.63 1.61
CA ALA A 113 -2.17 -2.55 1.11
C ALA A 113 -2.43 -2.98 -0.34
N GLU A 114 -3.67 -3.40 -0.66
CA GLU A 114 -4.04 -3.81 -2.02
C GLU A 114 -3.78 -2.69 -3.04
N ARG A 115 -4.12 -1.46 -2.66
CA ARG A 115 -3.91 -0.28 -3.50
C ARG A 115 -2.43 0.04 -3.73
N MET A 116 -1.59 -0.12 -2.69
CA MET A 116 -0.15 0.09 -2.80
C MET A 116 0.52 -0.97 -3.66
N LEU A 117 0.12 -2.24 -3.50
CA LEU A 117 0.58 -3.33 -4.37
C LEU A 117 0.17 -3.10 -5.83
N SER A 118 -1.08 -2.68 -6.08
CA SER A 118 -1.57 -2.33 -7.42
C SER A 118 -0.84 -1.13 -8.03
N ALA A 119 -0.33 -0.23 -7.19
CA ALA A 119 0.51 0.90 -7.63
C ALA A 119 1.94 0.47 -7.97
N GLY A 120 2.35 -0.75 -7.59
CA GLY A 120 3.66 -1.32 -7.86
C GLY A 120 4.57 -1.47 -6.63
N ALA A 121 4.07 -1.30 -5.40
CA ALA A 121 4.82 -1.65 -4.20
C ALA A 121 5.03 -3.18 -4.11
N ASN A 122 6.12 -3.60 -3.49
CA ASN A 122 6.43 -5.00 -3.22
C ASN A 122 6.00 -5.44 -1.82
N GLY A 123 5.64 -4.50 -0.96
CA GLY A 123 5.16 -4.86 0.37
C GLY A 123 4.49 -3.70 1.08
N TYR A 124 3.72 -4.05 2.10
CA TYR A 124 3.05 -3.13 3.00
C TYR A 124 3.21 -3.61 4.43
N ILE A 125 3.58 -2.70 5.32
CA ILE A 125 3.70 -2.96 6.75
C ILE A 125 3.25 -1.76 7.58
N MET A 126 2.62 -2.01 8.71
CA MET A 126 2.21 -0.98 9.65
C MET A 126 3.40 -0.42 10.42
N LYS A 127 3.45 0.90 10.66
CA LYS A 127 4.51 1.53 11.50
C LYS A 127 4.52 1.04 12.96
N GLN A 128 3.42 0.43 13.43
CA GLN A 128 3.33 -0.18 14.76
C GLN A 128 3.87 -1.61 14.81
N ALA A 129 4.27 -2.20 13.69
CA ALA A 129 4.83 -3.53 13.65
C ALA A 129 6.13 -3.62 14.48
N ALA A 130 6.38 -4.77 15.08
CA ALA A 130 7.62 -5.03 15.79
C ALA A 130 8.84 -4.95 14.83
N SER A 131 10.00 -4.53 15.35
CA SER A 131 11.23 -4.39 14.57
C SER A 131 11.62 -5.68 13.84
N GLU A 132 11.41 -6.82 14.45
CA GLU A 132 11.67 -8.14 13.83
C GLU A 132 10.78 -8.36 12.60
N GLN A 133 9.49 -8.04 12.70
CA GLN A 133 8.55 -8.17 11.58
C GLN A 133 8.91 -7.20 10.44
N PHE A 134 9.36 -6.00 10.77
CA PHE A 134 9.87 -5.04 9.80
C PHE A 134 11.08 -5.60 9.05
N LEU A 135 12.09 -6.16 9.76
CA LEU A 135 13.27 -6.75 9.12
C LEU A 135 12.93 -7.95 8.24
N VAL A 136 12.00 -8.81 8.68
CA VAL A 136 11.50 -9.93 7.86
C VAL A 136 10.84 -9.41 6.58
N SER A 137 10.00 -8.39 6.68
CA SER A 137 9.34 -7.79 5.52
C SER A 137 10.33 -7.17 4.54
N LEU A 138 11.31 -6.44 5.06
CA LEU A 138 12.35 -5.78 4.26
C LEU A 138 13.19 -6.80 3.48
N ARG A 139 13.67 -7.85 4.15
CA ARG A 139 14.46 -8.92 3.49
C ARG A 139 13.64 -9.65 2.44
N ARG A 140 12.37 -9.98 2.72
CA ARG A 140 11.50 -10.62 1.74
C ARG A 140 11.32 -9.77 0.48
N VAL A 141 11.16 -8.46 0.63
CA VAL A 141 11.04 -7.53 -0.49
C VAL A 141 12.37 -7.39 -1.25
N LEU A 142 13.50 -7.34 -0.54
CA LEU A 142 14.84 -7.33 -1.14
C LEU A 142 15.16 -8.59 -1.95
N ASP A 143 14.60 -9.73 -1.56
CA ASP A 143 14.73 -11.00 -2.29
C ASP A 143 13.72 -11.14 -3.44
N GLY A 144 13.00 -10.07 -3.78
CA GLY A 144 12.05 -10.02 -4.90
C GLY A 144 10.66 -10.57 -4.55
N GLY A 145 10.40 -10.92 -3.28
CA GLY A 145 9.09 -11.38 -2.83
C GLY A 145 8.11 -10.25 -2.57
N ILE A 146 6.85 -10.64 -2.31
CA ILE A 146 5.79 -9.73 -1.85
C ILE A 146 5.60 -9.95 -0.34
N TYR A 147 5.42 -8.85 0.40
CA TYR A 147 5.09 -8.87 1.82
C TYR A 147 3.81 -8.11 2.13
N VAL A 148 2.86 -8.80 2.72
CA VAL A 148 1.66 -8.25 3.38
C VAL A 148 1.37 -9.10 4.61
N SER A 149 0.53 -8.61 5.53
CA SER A 149 0.05 -9.45 6.63
C SER A 149 -0.76 -10.63 6.11
N GLU A 150 -0.87 -11.67 6.93
CA GLU A 150 -1.67 -12.85 6.62
C GLU A 150 -3.14 -12.48 6.34
N ALA A 151 -3.69 -11.55 7.12
CA ALA A 151 -5.07 -11.08 6.97
C ALA A 151 -5.30 -10.43 5.59
N VAL A 152 -4.39 -9.57 5.14
CA VAL A 152 -4.45 -8.94 3.82
C VAL A 152 -4.26 -9.99 2.72
N GLY A 153 -3.29 -10.88 2.87
CA GLY A 153 -3.02 -11.94 1.90
C GLY A 153 -4.23 -12.86 1.69
N ASN A 154 -4.86 -13.32 2.78
CA ASN A 154 -6.05 -14.15 2.72
C ASN A 154 -7.24 -13.42 2.06
N ASN A 155 -7.44 -12.14 2.38
CA ASN A 155 -8.49 -11.33 1.74
C ASN A 155 -8.27 -11.19 0.22
N MET A 156 -7.03 -10.95 -0.22
CA MET A 156 -6.68 -10.87 -1.64
C MET A 156 -6.91 -12.19 -2.36
N ILE A 157 -6.52 -13.32 -1.76
CA ILE A 157 -6.74 -14.65 -2.31
C ILE A 157 -8.25 -14.96 -2.42
N GLN A 158 -9.05 -14.65 -1.40
CA GLN A 158 -10.49 -14.83 -1.42
C GLN A 158 -11.17 -13.99 -2.53
N LYS A 159 -10.76 -12.74 -2.70
CA LYS A 159 -11.26 -11.89 -3.79
C LYS A 159 -10.92 -12.47 -5.17
N PHE A 160 -9.71 -12.97 -5.33
CA PHE A 160 -9.28 -13.63 -6.56
C PHE A 160 -10.09 -14.90 -6.85
N ALA A 161 -10.26 -15.78 -5.85
CA ALA A 161 -11.04 -17.02 -5.96
C ALA A 161 -12.52 -16.78 -6.27
N ALA A 162 -13.08 -15.64 -5.82
CA ALA A 162 -14.45 -15.22 -6.12
C ALA A 162 -14.64 -14.65 -7.55
N GLY A 163 -13.62 -14.74 -8.41
CA GLY A 163 -13.67 -14.23 -9.78
C GLY A 163 -13.55 -12.71 -9.88
N GLY A 164 -13.12 -12.05 -8.82
CA GLY A 164 -12.84 -10.61 -8.81
C GLY A 164 -11.67 -10.30 -9.73
N SER A 165 -11.95 -9.63 -10.85
CA SER A 165 -10.90 -9.06 -11.69
C SER A 165 -10.18 -7.95 -10.92
N TYR A 166 -8.85 -7.98 -10.84
CA TYR A 166 -8.02 -6.88 -10.33
C TYR A 166 -8.22 -5.55 -11.08
N ILE A 167 -8.99 -5.57 -12.18
CA ILE A 167 -9.30 -4.42 -13.03
C ILE A 167 -10.74 -3.91 -12.79
N SER A 168 -11.41 -4.34 -11.74
CA SER A 168 -12.64 -3.69 -11.32
C SER A 168 -12.30 -2.25 -10.96
N ALA A 169 -12.71 -1.30 -11.80
CA ALA A 169 -12.54 0.13 -11.55
C ALA A 169 -13.43 0.54 -10.37
N ASN A 170 -12.99 0.18 -9.15
CA ASN A 170 -13.67 0.63 -7.94
C ASN A 170 -13.63 2.17 -7.93
N PRO A 171 -14.78 2.85 -7.85
CA PRO A 171 -14.81 4.31 -7.83
C PRO A 171 -13.85 4.92 -6.80
N ILE A 172 -13.58 4.21 -5.71
CA ILE A 172 -12.63 4.59 -4.65
C ILE A 172 -11.18 4.69 -5.17
N ASP A 173 -10.80 3.93 -6.19
CA ASP A 173 -9.44 3.96 -6.76
C ASP A 173 -9.12 5.30 -7.44
N ARG A 174 -10.14 6.10 -7.75
CA ARG A 174 -10.01 7.47 -8.28
C ARG A 174 -9.66 8.51 -7.20
N LEU A 175 -9.81 8.14 -5.92
CA LEU A 175 -9.49 9.04 -4.82
C LEU A 175 -7.97 9.10 -4.61
N SER A 176 -7.44 10.29 -4.28
CA SER A 176 -6.08 10.39 -3.74
C SER A 176 -6.02 9.77 -2.33
N ASN A 177 -4.83 9.48 -1.82
CA ASN A 177 -4.70 8.95 -0.46
C ASN A 177 -5.34 9.90 0.57
N ARG A 178 -5.17 11.22 0.37
CA ARG A 178 -5.76 12.22 1.26
C ARG A 178 -7.28 12.22 1.22
N GLU A 179 -7.86 12.06 0.06
CA GLU A 179 -9.31 11.92 -0.11
C GLU A 179 -9.82 10.62 0.51
N LEU A 180 -9.09 9.53 0.35
CA LEU A 180 -9.42 8.24 0.96
C LEU A 180 -9.34 8.29 2.50
N GLN A 181 -8.32 8.95 3.07
CA GLN A 181 -8.23 9.20 4.51
C GLN A 181 -9.46 9.95 5.02
N ILE A 182 -9.85 11.01 4.34
CA ILE A 182 -11.01 11.81 4.72
C ILE A 182 -12.30 10.99 4.58
N LEU A 183 -12.45 10.21 3.52
CA LEU A 183 -13.59 9.31 3.35
C LEU A 183 -13.66 8.29 4.49
N HIS A 184 -12.53 7.70 4.88
CA HIS A 184 -12.44 6.76 5.99
C HIS A 184 -12.85 7.41 7.33
N MET A 185 -12.40 8.64 7.61
CA MET A 185 -12.78 9.36 8.82
C MET A 185 -14.28 9.71 8.85
N ILE A 186 -14.85 10.07 7.70
CA ILE A 186 -16.30 10.25 7.57
C ILE A 186 -17.04 8.94 7.87
N GLY A 187 -16.55 7.82 7.35
CA GLY A 187 -17.10 6.49 7.63
C GLY A 187 -17.06 6.10 9.09
N LYS A 188 -16.04 6.55 9.83
CA LYS A 188 -15.92 6.43 11.29
C LYS A 188 -16.84 7.38 12.06
N GLY A 189 -17.61 8.22 11.39
CA GLY A 189 -18.51 9.20 12.03
C GLY A 189 -17.83 10.48 12.49
N MET A 190 -16.58 10.73 12.11
CA MET A 190 -15.87 11.95 12.50
C MET A 190 -16.42 13.18 11.78
N SER A 191 -16.58 14.26 12.53
CA SER A 191 -16.97 15.57 12.00
C SER A 191 -15.85 16.18 11.14
N THR A 192 -16.19 17.19 10.33
CA THR A 192 -15.20 17.94 9.54
C THR A 192 -14.12 18.59 10.42
N ARG A 193 -14.49 19.05 11.63
CA ARG A 193 -13.55 19.66 12.60
C ARG A 193 -12.59 18.63 13.18
N GLU A 194 -13.08 17.48 13.61
CA GLU A 194 -12.26 16.38 14.14
C GLU A 194 -11.34 15.84 13.06
N THR A 195 -11.85 15.66 11.83
CA THR A 195 -11.05 15.27 10.68
C THR A 195 -9.92 16.29 10.41
N ALA A 196 -10.23 17.58 10.44
CA ALA A 196 -9.25 18.65 10.23
C ALA A 196 -8.15 18.62 11.31
N HIS A 197 -8.55 18.46 12.57
CA HIS A 197 -7.62 18.35 13.70
C HIS A 197 -6.72 17.12 13.57
N SER A 198 -7.32 15.94 13.35
CA SER A 198 -6.60 14.66 13.22
C SER A 198 -5.58 14.66 12.06
N LEU A 199 -5.89 15.36 10.98
CA LEU A 199 -5.06 15.42 9.78
C LEU A 199 -4.14 16.65 9.73
N ASN A 200 -4.16 17.48 10.77
CA ASN A 200 -3.44 18.76 10.84
C ASN A 200 -3.72 19.67 9.62
N LEU A 201 -5.00 19.80 9.26
CA LEU A 201 -5.49 20.60 8.15
C LEU A 201 -6.44 21.72 8.65
N SER A 202 -6.69 22.71 7.79
CA SER A 202 -7.81 23.64 8.01
C SER A 202 -9.14 22.96 7.69
N ILE A 203 -10.23 23.40 8.37
CA ILE A 203 -11.60 22.96 8.08
C ILE A 203 -11.91 23.20 6.59
N LYS A 204 -11.54 24.36 6.04
CA LYS A 204 -11.72 24.72 4.63
C LYS A 204 -11.03 23.73 3.68
N THR A 205 -9.84 23.25 4.06
CA THR A 205 -9.10 22.25 3.28
C THR A 205 -9.85 20.91 3.26
N VAL A 206 -10.35 20.46 4.41
CA VAL A 206 -11.16 19.22 4.49
C VAL A 206 -12.43 19.34 3.67
N GLU A 207 -13.14 20.48 3.74
CA GLU A 207 -14.32 20.71 2.92
C GLU A 207 -14.01 20.69 1.41
N SER A 208 -12.89 21.28 1.01
CA SER A 208 -12.43 21.21 -0.39
C SER A 208 -12.20 19.75 -0.84
N HIS A 209 -11.61 18.92 0.00
CA HIS A 209 -11.45 17.48 -0.27
C HIS A 209 -12.81 16.78 -0.32
N ARG A 210 -13.74 17.05 0.60
CA ARG A 210 -15.10 16.49 0.57
C ARG A 210 -15.82 16.80 -0.74
N GLN A 211 -15.69 18.00 -1.29
CA GLN A 211 -16.23 18.36 -2.60
C GLN A 211 -15.59 17.56 -3.74
N ARG A 212 -14.25 17.39 -3.70
CA ARG A 212 -13.54 16.59 -4.69
C ARG A 212 -13.96 15.11 -4.64
N ILE A 213 -14.10 14.54 -3.43
CA ILE A 213 -14.58 13.16 -3.22
C ILE A 213 -15.98 13.01 -3.84
N LYS A 214 -16.92 13.91 -3.51
CA LYS A 214 -18.28 13.88 -4.10
C LYS A 214 -18.22 13.85 -5.62
N ARG A 215 -17.46 14.74 -6.23
CA ARG A 215 -17.31 14.81 -7.69
C ARG A 215 -16.74 13.52 -8.26
N LYS A 216 -15.68 12.95 -7.65
CA LYS A 216 -15.03 11.72 -8.13
C LYS A 216 -15.91 10.48 -7.98
N LEU A 217 -16.73 10.42 -6.92
CA LEU A 217 -17.68 9.35 -6.64
C LEU A 217 -19.08 9.59 -7.23
N ASN A 218 -19.26 10.69 -7.98
CA ASN A 218 -20.55 11.08 -8.57
C ASN A 218 -21.69 11.23 -7.55
N LEU A 219 -21.40 11.84 -6.39
CA LEU A 219 -22.33 12.07 -5.30
C LEU A 219 -22.79 13.54 -5.31
N SER A 220 -24.11 13.78 -5.19
CA SER A 220 -24.69 15.13 -5.28
C SER A 220 -24.69 15.86 -3.94
N THR A 221 -24.93 15.16 -2.83
CA THR A 221 -25.15 15.77 -1.51
C THR A 221 -24.11 15.35 -0.47
N GLY A 222 -24.00 16.11 0.62
CA GLY A 222 -23.19 15.73 1.78
C GLY A 222 -23.71 14.48 2.49
N THR A 223 -25.03 14.32 2.54
CA THR A 223 -25.68 13.14 3.11
C THR A 223 -25.31 11.87 2.35
N GLN A 224 -25.34 11.92 1.01
CA GLN A 224 -24.89 10.79 0.18
C GLN A 224 -23.43 10.44 0.41
N LEU A 225 -22.56 11.44 0.60
CA LEU A 225 -21.17 11.20 0.93
C LEU A 225 -21.02 10.48 2.27
N VAL A 226 -21.74 10.90 3.31
CA VAL A 226 -21.71 10.23 4.62
C VAL A 226 -22.22 8.80 4.51
N GLN A 227 -23.37 8.60 3.86
CA GLN A 227 -23.94 7.26 3.67
C GLN A 227 -22.99 6.34 2.89
N TYR A 228 -22.39 6.83 1.81
CA TYR A 228 -21.39 6.10 1.04
C TYR A 228 -20.19 5.73 1.90
N ALA A 229 -19.65 6.69 2.66
CA ALA A 229 -18.49 6.47 3.53
C ALA A 229 -18.77 5.43 4.63
N VAL A 230 -19.96 5.48 5.25
CA VAL A 230 -20.38 4.50 6.27
C VAL A 230 -20.51 3.10 5.65
N ASN A 231 -21.21 2.98 4.52
CA ASN A 231 -21.37 1.70 3.83
C ASN A 231 -20.02 1.09 3.47
N TRP A 232 -19.13 1.89 2.88
CA TRP A 232 -17.78 1.46 2.53
C TRP A 232 -16.99 1.03 3.77
N PHE A 233 -17.02 1.83 4.83
CA PHE A 233 -16.30 1.53 6.08
C PHE A 233 -16.80 0.23 6.75
N THR A 234 -18.11 -0.04 6.71
CA THR A 234 -18.72 -1.24 7.30
C THR A 234 -18.66 -2.47 6.38
N GLY A 235 -18.05 -2.38 5.22
CA GLY A 235 -17.98 -3.47 4.24
C GLY A 235 -19.33 -3.81 3.60
N ARG A 236 -20.34 -2.91 3.69
CA ARG A 236 -21.66 -3.07 3.08
C ARG A 236 -21.73 -2.52 1.66
N ASP A 237 -20.60 -2.11 1.09
CA ASP A 237 -20.58 -1.50 -0.23
C ASP A 237 -20.58 -2.55 -1.35
N ASP A 238 -21.53 -2.32 -2.29
CA ASP A 238 -21.57 -2.78 -3.69
C ASP A 238 -21.83 -4.24 -4.06
N ARG A 239 -22.40 -5.11 -3.23
CA ARG A 239 -23.02 -6.34 -3.77
C ARG A 239 -24.51 -6.20 -4.15
N GLY A 240 -25.09 -5.02 -4.09
CA GLY A 240 -26.55 -4.83 -4.15
C GLY A 240 -27.11 -3.81 -5.15
N ARG A 241 -26.33 -3.14 -5.99
CA ARG A 241 -26.87 -2.08 -6.87
C ARG A 241 -26.81 -2.35 -8.38
N ALA A 242 -26.58 -3.58 -8.80
CA ALA A 242 -26.67 -3.94 -10.22
C ALA A 242 -28.09 -4.30 -10.69
N ASN A 243 -29.10 -4.37 -9.80
CA ASN A 243 -30.48 -4.72 -10.17
C ASN A 243 -31.53 -3.89 -9.38
N SER A 244 -31.59 -2.61 -9.62
CA SER A 244 -32.82 -1.84 -9.42
C SER A 244 -33.09 -1.06 -10.69
N GLU A 245 -33.77 -1.72 -11.61
CA GLU A 245 -34.54 -1.07 -12.68
C GLU A 245 -35.50 -0.07 -12.06
N PRO A 246 -35.75 1.09 -12.71
CA PRO A 246 -36.75 2.03 -12.24
C PRO A 246 -38.14 1.35 -12.34
N VAL A 247 -38.80 1.22 -11.20
CA VAL A 247 -40.22 0.84 -11.16
C VAL A 247 -40.97 1.84 -12.02
N ALA A 248 -41.47 1.39 -13.16
CA ALA A 248 -42.36 2.12 -14.01
C ALA A 248 -43.64 2.45 -13.20
N ALA A 249 -43.99 3.72 -13.15
CA ALA A 249 -45.24 4.18 -12.57
C ALA A 249 -46.39 3.56 -13.36
N GLU A 250 -47.12 2.63 -12.76
CA GLU A 250 -48.38 2.16 -13.27
C GLU A 250 -49.40 3.31 -13.25
N THR A 251 -49.75 3.78 -14.43
CA THR A 251 -50.84 4.66 -14.68
C THR A 251 -52.12 3.86 -14.54
N GLN A 252 -52.91 4.12 -13.53
CA GLN A 252 -54.29 3.58 -13.42
C GLN A 252 -55.17 4.21 -14.50
N PRO A 253 -55.95 3.41 -15.28
CA PRO A 253 -56.97 3.96 -16.15
C PRO A 253 -58.20 4.29 -15.29
N GLY A 254 -58.64 5.54 -15.42
CA GLY A 254 -59.90 6.03 -14.80
C GLY A 254 -61.10 5.32 -15.42
N GLU A 255 -62.01 4.92 -14.55
CA GLU A 255 -63.38 4.53 -14.92
C GLU A 255 -64.23 5.79 -15.12
N ALA A 256 -64.90 5.80 -16.26
CA ALA A 256 -66.03 6.67 -16.55
C ALA A 256 -67.35 5.94 -16.31
#